data_bc23deda362c9e7fb2b6670466b84135
#
_entry.id   bc23deda362c9e7fb2b6670466b84135
#
_cell.length_a   1.000
_cell.length_b   1.000
_cell.length_c   1.000
_cell.angle_alpha   90.00
_cell.angle_beta   90.00
_cell.angle_gamma   90.00
#
_symmetry.space_group_name_H-M   'P 1'
#
loop_
_entity.id
_entity.type
_entity.pdbx_description
1 polymer ?
#
loop_
_entity_poly.entity_id
_entity_poly.type
_entity_poly.pdbx_seq_one_letter_code
_entity_poly.pdbx_strand_id
1 'polypeptide(L)'
;MFGLHGWERCSFMGKYFGTDGFRGEANVDLTSEHAYKIGKFIGWYYGARKGRKARVVIGKDTRRSSYMFEYAIVAGLTATGADAYMLHVTTTPSVAYVTRVDSFDCGVMISASHNPFYDNGIKLINSRGEKMDDQTIADIEAYLDGNLAALGLEGDVPGAKREELGEIVDYVSGRNRYVGYLISLAAHSYKNMRVGLDCANGSSWNIARTVFEALGAKTFVINAEPDGVNINRGAGSTHIDGLRRFVVENHLDVGFAYDGDADRCLAVDENGEMVDGDKIIYIFGCQMKREGKLAGNKVVTTVMSNFGLYKALDEAGIGYEKTAVGDRFVYENMAQNGYCVGGEQSGHIILSKYATTGDGILTSIELMEAMLDNKQTLSRLAAPVTVYPQVLKNVRVSDKAAVRNNAHVQEVVKAVGEKLGDTGRVLLRESGTEPVIRVMAEAQELRVAEACVNEMIDAIKAEGLA
;
A
#
# COMPACT_ATOMS: atom_id res chain seq x y z
N MET A 1 -29.48 12.28 7.98
CA MET A 1 -29.85 10.87 8.24
C MET A 1 -29.05 10.01 7.27
N PHE A 2 -27.77 9.70 7.60
CA PHE A 2 -26.92 8.83 6.78
C PHE A 2 -26.86 7.49 7.49
N GLY A 3 -27.52 6.50 6.90
CA GLY A 3 -27.61 5.16 7.43
C GLY A 3 -26.27 4.43 7.40
N LEU A 4 -25.82 4.01 8.56
CA LEU A 4 -24.72 3.06 8.78
C LEU A 4 -25.16 1.62 8.43
N HIS A 5 -25.71 1.40 7.24
CA HIS A 5 -26.09 0.06 6.81
C HIS A 5 -25.28 -0.34 5.58
N GLY A 6 -24.28 -1.20 5.78
CA GLY A 6 -23.60 -1.84 4.67
C GLY A 6 -22.18 -2.34 4.90
N TRP A 7 -21.63 -2.34 6.11
CA TRP A 7 -20.22 -2.69 6.36
C TRP A 7 -20.00 -4.09 6.98
N GLU A 8 -20.98 -4.98 6.91
CA GLU A 8 -20.82 -6.38 7.31
C GLU A 8 -20.40 -7.28 6.14
N ARG A 9 -19.22 -7.05 5.59
CA ARG A 9 -18.40 -8.17 5.09
C ARG A 9 -17.21 -8.26 6.02
N CYS A 10 -17.24 -9.22 6.96
CA CYS A 10 -16.04 -9.69 7.62
C CYS A 10 -14.99 -9.95 6.54
N SER A 11 -13.99 -9.07 6.42
CA SER A 11 -12.79 -9.42 5.67
C SER A 11 -12.23 -10.65 6.36
N PHE A 12 -12.04 -11.72 5.61
CA PHE A 12 -11.35 -12.91 6.07
C PHE A 12 -9.93 -12.46 6.50
N MET A 13 -9.73 -12.31 7.81
CA MET A 13 -8.39 -12.23 8.37
C MET A 13 -7.98 -13.65 8.66
N GLY A 14 -7.09 -14.17 7.82
CA GLY A 14 -6.51 -15.47 8.01
C GLY A 14 -5.65 -15.56 9.27
N LYS A 15 -5.23 -16.76 9.60
CA LYS A 15 -4.32 -17.02 10.72
C LYS A 15 -2.93 -16.44 10.47
N TYR A 16 -2.46 -16.52 9.23
CA TYR A 16 -1.12 -16.11 8.79
C TYR A 16 -1.18 -14.87 7.88
N PHE A 17 -2.14 -14.82 6.97
CA PHE A 17 -2.27 -13.74 6.00
C PHE A 17 -3.20 -12.64 6.50
N GLY A 18 -2.64 -11.43 6.65
CA GLY A 18 -3.41 -10.21 6.85
C GLY A 18 -3.84 -9.59 5.53
N THR A 19 -4.31 -8.33 5.57
CA THR A 19 -4.75 -7.58 4.38
C THR A 19 -3.64 -7.33 3.35
N ASP A 20 -2.36 -7.45 3.76
CA ASP A 20 -1.19 -7.18 2.89
C ASP A 20 -0.13 -8.29 2.97
N GLY A 21 -0.58 -9.54 2.89
CA GLY A 21 0.26 -10.73 2.88
C GLY A 21 0.56 -11.31 4.27
N PHE A 22 1.39 -12.36 4.30
CA PHE A 22 1.90 -12.96 5.52
C PHE A 22 3.12 -12.16 5.98
N ARG A 23 3.03 -11.45 7.10
CA ARG A 23 4.10 -10.64 7.68
C ARG A 23 4.49 -11.14 9.06
N GLY A 24 5.77 -11.01 9.39
CA GLY A 24 6.27 -11.31 10.72
C GLY A 24 7.79 -11.13 10.81
N GLU A 25 8.32 -11.25 12.02
CA GLU A 25 9.77 -11.27 12.23
C GLU A 25 10.39 -12.51 11.57
N ALA A 26 11.45 -12.30 10.79
CA ALA A 26 12.10 -13.34 10.01
C ALA A 26 12.72 -14.41 10.92
N ASN A 27 12.43 -15.69 10.67
CA ASN A 27 12.78 -16.86 11.47
C ASN A 27 12.15 -16.91 12.89
N VAL A 28 11.18 -16.05 13.18
CA VAL A 28 10.38 -16.09 14.39
C VAL A 28 8.93 -16.42 14.01
N ASP A 29 8.22 -15.47 13.40
CA ASP A 29 6.83 -15.63 12.97
C ASP A 29 6.74 -16.18 11.55
N LEU A 30 7.58 -15.64 10.64
CA LEU A 30 7.70 -16.08 9.25
C LEU A 30 9.03 -16.81 9.06
N THR A 31 8.95 -18.11 8.74
CA THR A 31 10.11 -18.99 8.59
C THR A 31 10.36 -19.41 7.14
N SER A 32 11.56 -19.92 6.84
CA SER A 32 11.87 -20.52 5.54
C SER A 32 11.01 -21.74 5.24
N GLU A 33 10.53 -22.47 6.26
CA GLU A 33 9.60 -23.58 6.07
C GLU A 33 8.23 -23.09 5.58
N HIS A 34 7.71 -22.00 6.15
CA HIS A 34 6.49 -21.36 5.64
C HIS A 34 6.66 -20.96 4.17
N ALA A 35 7.77 -20.31 3.82
CA ALA A 35 8.07 -19.88 2.47
C ALA A 35 8.17 -21.08 1.49
N TYR A 36 8.85 -22.15 1.88
CA TYR A 36 8.94 -23.40 1.10
C TYR A 36 7.55 -24.02 0.85
N LYS A 37 6.75 -24.14 1.91
CA LYS A 37 5.39 -24.68 1.81
C LYS A 37 4.49 -23.82 0.91
N ILE A 38 4.55 -22.50 1.02
CA ILE A 38 3.82 -21.57 0.14
C ILE A 38 4.22 -21.80 -1.31
N GLY A 39 5.52 -21.86 -1.62
CA GLY A 39 6.01 -22.16 -2.96
C GLY A 39 5.53 -23.51 -3.48
N LYS A 40 5.62 -24.54 -2.65
CA LYS A 40 5.16 -25.90 -2.96
C LYS A 40 3.66 -25.95 -3.28
N PHE A 41 2.84 -25.29 -2.44
CA PHE A 41 1.40 -25.22 -2.68
C PHE A 41 1.06 -24.47 -3.98
N ILE A 42 1.63 -23.29 -4.20
CA ILE A 42 1.38 -22.48 -5.39
C ILE A 42 1.75 -23.25 -6.66
N GLY A 43 2.92 -23.88 -6.69
CA GLY A 43 3.37 -24.66 -7.84
C GLY A 43 2.43 -25.81 -8.20
N TRP A 44 1.95 -26.53 -7.19
CA TRP A 44 0.94 -27.56 -7.36
C TRP A 44 -0.43 -26.99 -7.77
N TYR A 45 -0.90 -25.96 -7.07
CA TYR A 45 -2.23 -25.38 -7.25
C TYR A 45 -2.45 -24.82 -8.66
N TYR A 46 -1.48 -24.08 -9.18
CA TYR A 46 -1.55 -23.48 -10.51
C TYR A 46 -1.03 -24.40 -11.62
N GLY A 47 -0.18 -25.37 -11.29
CA GLY A 47 0.49 -26.24 -12.24
C GLY A 47 -0.01 -27.69 -12.21
N ALA A 48 0.62 -28.54 -11.41
CA ALA A 48 0.44 -29.98 -11.39
C ALA A 48 -1.04 -30.41 -11.23
N ARG A 49 -1.79 -29.72 -10.37
CA ARG A 49 -3.24 -29.94 -10.21
C ARG A 49 -4.03 -29.76 -11.52
N LYS A 50 -3.52 -28.92 -12.42
CA LYS A 50 -4.15 -28.63 -13.73
C LYS A 50 -3.49 -29.37 -14.90
N GLY A 51 -2.56 -30.27 -14.61
CA GLY A 51 -1.86 -31.05 -15.63
C GLY A 51 -0.94 -30.28 -16.57
N ARG A 52 -0.39 -29.16 -16.07
CA ARG A 52 0.56 -28.27 -16.77
C ARG A 52 1.64 -27.72 -15.86
N LYS A 53 2.67 -27.12 -16.41
CA LYS A 53 3.62 -26.33 -15.62
C LYS A 53 3.02 -24.96 -15.27
N ALA A 54 3.13 -24.54 -14.00
CA ALA A 54 2.85 -23.16 -13.60
C ALA A 54 4.06 -22.28 -13.88
N ARG A 55 3.80 -21.02 -14.17
CA ARG A 55 4.82 -19.95 -14.29
C ARG A 55 4.60 -18.94 -13.20
N VAL A 56 5.57 -18.80 -12.31
CA VAL A 56 5.48 -17.91 -11.14
C VAL A 56 6.62 -16.90 -11.19
N VAL A 57 6.29 -15.60 -11.12
CA VAL A 57 7.30 -14.54 -11.09
C VAL A 57 7.52 -14.08 -9.65
N ILE A 58 8.79 -13.86 -9.28
CA ILE A 58 9.21 -13.56 -7.92
C ILE A 58 10.04 -12.29 -7.90
N GLY A 59 9.65 -11.35 -7.04
CA GLY A 59 10.43 -10.16 -6.70
C GLY A 59 10.66 -10.06 -5.21
N LYS A 60 11.63 -9.26 -4.81
CA LYS A 60 11.96 -9.02 -3.41
C LYS A 60 12.44 -7.60 -3.18
N ASP A 61 12.35 -7.15 -1.93
CA ASP A 61 13.02 -5.95 -1.47
C ASP A 61 14.50 -6.21 -1.09
N THR A 62 15.14 -5.23 -0.49
CA THR A 62 16.57 -5.24 -0.16
C THR A 62 16.91 -5.89 1.17
N ARG A 63 15.93 -6.41 1.93
CA ARG A 63 16.18 -7.05 3.24
C ARG A 63 17.08 -8.25 3.10
N ARG A 64 17.98 -8.46 4.06
CA ARG A 64 18.85 -9.63 4.09
C ARG A 64 18.05 -10.94 4.10
N SER A 65 16.96 -11.00 4.86
CA SER A 65 16.07 -12.16 4.94
C SER A 65 15.31 -12.45 3.65
N SER A 66 15.16 -11.47 2.76
CA SER A 66 14.43 -11.64 1.48
C SER A 66 15.11 -12.70 0.58
N TYR A 67 16.43 -12.81 0.63
CA TYR A 67 17.14 -13.86 -0.11
C TYR A 67 16.85 -15.26 0.43
N MET A 68 16.78 -15.41 1.75
CA MET A 68 16.43 -16.70 2.38
C MET A 68 15.03 -17.15 1.97
N PHE A 69 14.04 -16.25 2.01
CA PHE A 69 12.68 -16.57 1.63
C PHE A 69 12.52 -16.80 0.13
N GLU A 70 13.23 -16.03 -0.70
CA GLU A 70 13.24 -16.24 -2.16
C GLU A 70 13.71 -17.67 -2.51
N TYR A 71 14.86 -18.10 -1.98
CA TYR A 71 15.34 -19.46 -2.26
C TYR A 71 14.43 -20.54 -1.71
N ALA A 72 13.79 -20.33 -0.57
CA ALA A 72 12.84 -21.28 -0.01
C ALA A 72 11.58 -21.43 -0.89
N ILE A 73 11.01 -20.30 -1.35
CA ILE A 73 9.86 -20.30 -2.28
C ILE A 73 10.23 -20.96 -3.59
N VAL A 74 11.39 -20.61 -4.17
CA VAL A 74 11.87 -21.20 -5.42
C VAL A 74 12.05 -22.71 -5.32
N ALA A 75 12.64 -23.19 -4.22
CA ALA A 75 12.78 -24.63 -3.97
C ALA A 75 11.42 -25.32 -3.88
N GLY A 76 10.43 -24.72 -3.24
CA GLY A 76 9.05 -25.25 -3.18
C GLY A 76 8.38 -25.31 -4.54
N LEU A 77 8.48 -24.25 -5.33
CA LEU A 77 7.92 -24.18 -6.69
C LEU A 77 8.52 -25.24 -7.59
N THR A 78 9.84 -25.29 -7.69
CA THR A 78 10.54 -26.21 -8.60
C THR A 78 10.34 -27.67 -8.20
N ALA A 79 10.24 -27.95 -6.90
CA ALA A 79 9.94 -29.27 -6.36
C ALA A 79 8.56 -29.81 -6.81
N THR A 80 7.63 -28.96 -7.23
CA THR A 80 6.29 -29.33 -7.73
C THR A 80 6.14 -29.13 -9.23
N GLY A 81 7.23 -28.85 -9.94
CA GLY A 81 7.27 -28.71 -11.39
C GLY A 81 6.92 -27.32 -11.92
N ALA A 82 6.75 -26.33 -11.05
CA ALA A 82 6.51 -24.95 -11.47
C ALA A 82 7.82 -24.24 -11.83
N ASP A 83 7.80 -23.44 -12.88
CA ASP A 83 8.94 -22.60 -13.27
C ASP A 83 8.94 -21.29 -12.49
N ALA A 84 10.09 -20.94 -11.89
CA ALA A 84 10.30 -19.75 -11.09
C ALA A 84 11.07 -18.68 -11.89
N TYR A 85 10.45 -17.51 -12.09
CA TYR A 85 11.02 -16.40 -12.84
C TYR A 85 11.48 -15.29 -11.89
N MET A 86 12.78 -15.06 -11.85
CA MET A 86 13.41 -14.20 -10.86
C MET A 86 13.58 -12.76 -11.35
N LEU A 87 12.82 -11.82 -10.78
CA LEU A 87 13.02 -10.38 -11.04
C LEU A 87 14.12 -9.79 -10.17
N HIS A 88 14.59 -10.53 -9.14
CA HIS A 88 15.50 -10.06 -8.11
C HIS A 88 14.95 -8.88 -7.31
N VAL A 89 15.80 -7.92 -6.92
CA VAL A 89 15.35 -6.72 -6.20
C VAL A 89 14.52 -5.86 -7.14
N THR A 90 13.23 -5.69 -6.81
CA THR A 90 12.26 -4.91 -7.56
C THR A 90 11.10 -4.47 -6.67
N THR A 91 10.24 -3.59 -7.17
CA THR A 91 9.11 -3.03 -6.42
C THR A 91 7.88 -3.94 -6.48
N THR A 92 6.98 -3.83 -5.50
CA THR A 92 5.68 -4.53 -5.51
C THR A 92 4.89 -4.27 -6.80
N PRO A 93 4.72 -3.00 -7.25
CA PRO A 93 4.03 -2.73 -8.52
C PRO A 93 4.74 -3.32 -9.76
N SER A 94 6.06 -3.45 -9.73
CA SER A 94 6.81 -4.16 -10.80
C SER A 94 6.38 -5.63 -10.90
N VAL A 95 6.27 -6.33 -9.76
CA VAL A 95 5.80 -7.73 -9.75
C VAL A 95 4.36 -7.81 -10.26
N ALA A 96 3.47 -6.94 -9.79
CA ALA A 96 2.08 -6.91 -10.24
C ALA A 96 1.96 -6.65 -11.76
N TYR A 97 2.71 -5.68 -12.26
CA TYR A 97 2.77 -5.35 -13.68
C TYR A 97 3.24 -6.54 -14.53
N VAL A 98 4.38 -7.13 -14.18
CA VAL A 98 4.97 -8.26 -14.91
C VAL A 98 4.07 -9.49 -14.86
N THR A 99 3.47 -9.78 -13.70
CA THR A 99 2.51 -10.90 -13.55
C THR A 99 1.39 -10.79 -14.57
N ARG A 100 0.80 -9.61 -14.70
CA ARG A 100 -0.32 -9.35 -15.62
C ARG A 100 0.11 -9.35 -17.08
N VAL A 101 1.15 -8.60 -17.43
CA VAL A 101 1.51 -8.33 -18.82
C VAL A 101 2.14 -9.56 -19.48
N ASP A 102 2.92 -10.34 -18.75
CA ASP A 102 3.59 -11.52 -19.26
C ASP A 102 2.81 -12.82 -18.98
N SER A 103 1.55 -12.70 -18.53
CA SER A 103 0.60 -13.80 -18.33
C SER A 103 1.17 -14.89 -17.40
N PHE A 104 1.74 -14.49 -16.26
CA PHE A 104 2.12 -15.43 -15.20
C PHE A 104 0.87 -15.91 -14.44
N ASP A 105 0.95 -17.12 -13.90
CA ASP A 105 -0.13 -17.70 -13.10
C ASP A 105 -0.24 -17.02 -11.72
N CYS A 106 0.91 -16.65 -11.16
CA CYS A 106 1.03 -16.00 -9.87
C CYS A 106 2.28 -15.14 -9.81
N GLY A 107 2.20 -14.02 -9.11
CA GLY A 107 3.32 -13.22 -8.68
C GLY A 107 3.56 -13.36 -7.18
N VAL A 108 4.81 -13.34 -6.77
CA VAL A 108 5.22 -13.36 -5.36
C VAL A 108 6.11 -12.16 -5.10
N MET A 109 5.74 -11.31 -4.15
CA MET A 109 6.62 -10.25 -3.66
C MET A 109 7.03 -10.53 -2.22
N ILE A 110 8.34 -10.51 -1.99
CA ILE A 110 8.95 -10.74 -0.67
C ILE A 110 9.33 -9.39 -0.09
N SER A 111 8.49 -8.87 0.79
CA SER A 111 8.67 -7.58 1.47
C SER A 111 7.69 -7.41 2.62
N ALA A 112 8.11 -6.68 3.66
CA ALA A 112 7.26 -6.14 4.70
C ALA A 112 7.05 -4.62 4.56
N SER A 113 7.16 -4.05 3.34
CA SER A 113 6.90 -2.64 3.04
C SER A 113 7.71 -1.70 3.96
N HIS A 114 7.05 -0.89 4.75
CA HIS A 114 7.65 0.11 5.63
C HIS A 114 8.14 -0.41 7.00
N ASN A 115 7.98 -1.69 7.29
CA ASN A 115 8.43 -2.29 8.56
C ASN A 115 9.98 -2.26 8.67
N PRO A 116 10.53 -2.38 9.89
CA PRO A 116 11.97 -2.53 10.11
C PRO A 116 12.57 -3.73 9.36
N PHE A 117 13.89 -3.75 9.22
CA PHE A 117 14.61 -4.76 8.42
C PHE A 117 14.46 -6.21 8.92
N TYR A 118 14.22 -6.40 10.21
CA TYR A 118 14.09 -7.73 10.81
C TYR A 118 12.73 -8.39 10.53
N ASP A 119 11.71 -7.60 10.20
CA ASP A 119 10.46 -8.11 9.66
C ASP A 119 10.61 -8.43 8.16
N ASN A 120 9.80 -9.37 7.69
CA ASN A 120 9.61 -9.63 6.27
C ASN A 120 8.17 -10.05 5.98
N GLY A 121 7.84 -10.24 4.71
CA GLY A 121 6.52 -10.65 4.31
C GLY A 121 6.50 -11.37 2.96
N ILE A 122 5.42 -12.10 2.71
CA ILE A 122 5.14 -12.74 1.43
C ILE A 122 3.77 -12.26 0.97
N LYS A 123 3.77 -11.46 -0.10
CA LYS A 123 2.57 -10.98 -0.78
C LYS A 123 2.32 -11.83 -2.01
N LEU A 124 1.09 -12.30 -2.20
CA LEU A 124 0.69 -13.11 -3.33
C LEU A 124 -0.20 -12.29 -4.27
N ILE A 125 0.11 -12.39 -5.57
CA ILE A 125 -0.50 -11.60 -6.64
C ILE A 125 -1.08 -12.57 -7.66
N ASN A 126 -2.36 -12.41 -8.00
CA ASN A 126 -3.03 -13.27 -8.99
C ASN A 126 -2.61 -12.91 -10.44
N SER A 127 -3.03 -13.71 -11.40
CA SER A 127 -2.68 -13.52 -12.82
C SER A 127 -3.15 -12.19 -13.43
N ARG A 128 -4.06 -11.46 -12.77
CA ARG A 128 -4.48 -10.12 -13.18
C ARG A 128 -3.64 -9.01 -12.60
N GLY A 129 -2.63 -9.34 -11.79
CA GLY A 129 -1.80 -8.35 -11.09
C GLY A 129 -2.46 -7.76 -9.85
N GLU A 130 -3.49 -8.40 -9.31
CA GLU A 130 -4.23 -8.01 -8.12
C GLU A 130 -3.81 -8.85 -6.92
N LYS A 131 -4.14 -8.43 -5.70
CA LYS A 131 -3.97 -9.28 -4.51
C LYS A 131 -4.69 -10.61 -4.69
N MET A 132 -4.10 -11.67 -4.14
CA MET A 132 -4.68 -13.01 -4.18
C MET A 132 -6.05 -13.03 -3.51
N ASP A 133 -6.97 -13.80 -4.06
CA ASP A 133 -8.33 -13.97 -3.51
C ASP A 133 -8.35 -14.76 -2.20
N ASP A 134 -9.39 -14.51 -1.40
CA ASP A 134 -9.53 -15.07 -0.05
C ASP A 134 -9.61 -16.59 -0.02
N GLN A 135 -10.18 -17.22 -1.07
CA GLN A 135 -10.30 -18.68 -1.11
C GLN A 135 -8.92 -19.31 -1.32
N THR A 136 -8.12 -18.76 -2.24
CA THR A 136 -6.75 -19.26 -2.46
C THR A 136 -5.88 -19.03 -1.22
N ILE A 137 -6.06 -17.91 -0.52
CA ILE A 137 -5.37 -17.67 0.76
C ILE A 137 -5.79 -18.68 1.82
N ALA A 138 -7.08 -18.95 1.97
CA ALA A 138 -7.58 -19.97 2.91
C ALA A 138 -7.04 -21.37 2.61
N ASP A 139 -6.95 -21.72 1.34
CA ASP A 139 -6.38 -23.01 0.90
C ASP A 139 -4.88 -23.10 1.26
N ILE A 140 -4.12 -22.00 1.09
CA ILE A 140 -2.71 -21.93 1.50
C ILE A 140 -2.57 -22.10 3.02
N GLU A 141 -3.40 -21.41 3.81
CA GLU A 141 -3.37 -21.54 5.26
C GLU A 141 -3.73 -22.95 5.74
N ALA A 142 -4.73 -23.57 5.12
CA ALA A 142 -5.06 -24.96 5.39
C ALA A 142 -3.87 -25.90 5.11
N TYR A 143 -3.12 -25.65 4.04
CA TYR A 143 -1.91 -26.40 3.73
C TYR A 143 -0.79 -26.15 4.75
N LEU A 144 -0.57 -24.90 5.15
CA LEU A 144 0.43 -24.55 6.18
C LEU A 144 0.14 -25.26 7.51
N ASP A 145 -1.13 -25.34 7.91
CA ASP A 145 -1.58 -26.02 9.12
C ASP A 145 -1.64 -27.57 9.00
N GLY A 146 -1.34 -28.12 7.81
CA GLY A 146 -1.41 -29.57 7.57
C GLY A 146 -2.83 -30.12 7.43
N ASN A 147 -3.83 -29.26 7.23
CA ASN A 147 -5.22 -29.67 6.99
C ASN A 147 -5.43 -30.09 5.54
N LEU A 148 -4.79 -31.20 5.15
CA LEU A 148 -4.78 -31.70 3.78
C LEU A 148 -6.15 -32.19 3.31
N ALA A 149 -6.98 -32.66 4.24
CA ALA A 149 -8.33 -33.11 3.92
C ALA A 149 -9.22 -31.98 3.40
N ALA A 150 -9.06 -30.74 3.90
CA ALA A 150 -9.77 -29.58 3.39
C ALA A 150 -9.43 -29.25 1.92
N LEU A 151 -8.27 -29.69 1.47
CA LEU A 151 -7.77 -29.52 0.10
C LEU A 151 -8.07 -30.71 -0.84
N GLY A 152 -8.71 -31.77 -0.30
CA GLY A 152 -8.95 -33.01 -1.02
C GLY A 152 -7.67 -33.81 -1.26
N LEU A 153 -6.65 -33.66 -0.42
CA LEU A 153 -5.38 -34.36 -0.49
C LEU A 153 -5.35 -35.50 0.54
N GLU A 154 -5.00 -36.73 0.10
CA GLU A 154 -4.79 -37.89 0.98
C GLU A 154 -3.39 -37.88 1.63
N GLY A 155 -2.48 -37.06 1.12
CA GLY A 155 -1.10 -36.89 1.59
C GLY A 155 -0.55 -35.55 1.16
N ASP A 156 0.74 -35.33 1.39
CA ASP A 156 1.38 -34.08 0.99
C ASP A 156 1.27 -33.82 -0.51
N VAL A 157 1.39 -32.57 -0.93
CA VAL A 157 1.45 -32.16 -2.34
C VAL A 157 2.52 -32.99 -3.08
N PRO A 158 2.16 -33.65 -4.20
CA PRO A 158 3.10 -34.51 -4.91
C PRO A 158 4.26 -33.73 -5.51
N GLY A 159 5.45 -34.28 -5.37
CA GLY A 159 6.67 -33.69 -5.96
C GLY A 159 6.82 -34.14 -7.42
N ALA A 160 7.33 -33.25 -8.25
CA ALA A 160 7.74 -33.55 -9.62
C ALA A 160 9.00 -34.44 -9.65
N LYS A 161 9.20 -35.15 -10.75
CA LYS A 161 10.32 -36.07 -10.89
C LYS A 161 11.02 -35.85 -12.23
N ARG A 162 12.34 -36.04 -12.23
CA ARG A 162 13.18 -35.98 -13.43
C ARG A 162 12.96 -34.69 -14.23
N GLU A 163 12.59 -34.81 -15.52
CA GLU A 163 12.32 -33.72 -16.45
C GLU A 163 11.07 -32.88 -16.11
N GLU A 164 10.25 -33.35 -15.18
CA GLU A 164 9.07 -32.58 -14.69
C GLU A 164 9.45 -31.52 -13.65
N LEU A 165 10.66 -31.57 -13.08
CA LEU A 165 11.13 -30.54 -12.16
C LEU A 165 11.01 -29.16 -12.83
N GLY A 166 10.66 -28.16 -12.03
CA GLY A 166 10.58 -26.77 -12.49
C GLY A 166 11.95 -26.17 -12.75
N GLU A 167 11.99 -25.18 -13.61
CA GLU A 167 13.20 -24.42 -13.96
C GLU A 167 13.27 -23.11 -13.20
N ILE A 168 14.50 -22.61 -13.01
CA ILE A 168 14.75 -21.26 -12.49
C ILE A 168 15.21 -20.40 -13.66
N VAL A 169 14.47 -19.32 -13.91
CA VAL A 169 14.74 -18.39 -15.01
C VAL A 169 15.15 -17.04 -14.45
N ASP A 170 16.30 -16.54 -14.84
CA ASP A 170 16.68 -15.14 -14.59
C ASP A 170 15.83 -14.23 -15.50
N TYR A 171 14.94 -13.43 -14.88
CA TYR A 171 13.95 -12.65 -15.62
C TYR A 171 14.09 -11.14 -15.40
N VAL A 172 15.30 -10.65 -15.34
CA VAL A 172 15.63 -9.20 -15.25
C VAL A 172 14.97 -8.39 -16.39
N SER A 173 14.77 -9.03 -17.56
CA SER A 173 14.06 -8.41 -18.68
C SER A 173 12.63 -8.00 -18.35
N GLY A 174 11.93 -8.73 -17.48
CA GLY A 174 10.60 -8.36 -16.99
C GLY A 174 10.64 -7.08 -16.16
N ARG A 175 11.59 -6.95 -15.24
CA ARG A 175 11.82 -5.72 -14.47
C ARG A 175 12.15 -4.54 -15.40
N ASN A 176 13.03 -4.74 -16.38
CA ASN A 176 13.38 -3.69 -17.33
C ASN A 176 12.18 -3.26 -18.19
N ARG A 177 11.27 -4.17 -18.49
CA ARG A 177 10.01 -3.85 -19.17
C ARG A 177 9.12 -2.92 -18.34
N TYR A 178 9.02 -3.16 -17.02
CA TYR A 178 8.32 -2.26 -16.12
C TYR A 178 8.97 -0.86 -16.09
N VAL A 179 10.30 -0.77 -16.03
CA VAL A 179 11.01 0.52 -16.15
C VAL A 179 10.67 1.23 -17.47
N GLY A 180 10.74 0.51 -18.59
CA GLY A 180 10.34 1.05 -19.90
C GLY A 180 8.88 1.49 -19.95
N TYR A 181 7.99 0.74 -19.31
CA TYR A 181 6.58 1.11 -19.17
C TYR A 181 6.44 2.44 -18.43
N LEU A 182 7.05 2.59 -17.26
CA LEU A 182 7.00 3.83 -16.48
C LEU A 182 7.50 5.04 -17.30
N ILE A 183 8.63 4.89 -17.99
CA ILE A 183 9.16 5.95 -18.86
C ILE A 183 8.18 6.32 -19.96
N SER A 184 7.45 5.36 -20.52
CA SER A 184 6.48 5.59 -21.60
C SER A 184 5.22 6.35 -21.18
N LEU A 185 4.97 6.50 -19.88
CA LEU A 185 3.79 7.19 -19.37
C LEU A 185 3.95 8.71 -19.36
N ALA A 186 5.17 9.20 -19.25
CA ALA A 186 5.44 10.64 -19.25
C ALA A 186 5.20 11.26 -20.63
N ALA A 187 4.40 12.32 -20.67
CA ALA A 187 4.14 13.10 -21.86
C ALA A 187 5.14 14.26 -22.04
N HIS A 188 5.77 14.69 -20.95
CA HIS A 188 6.71 15.80 -20.92
C HIS A 188 8.17 15.34 -20.71
N SER A 189 9.10 16.16 -21.16
CA SER A 189 10.51 16.04 -20.76
C SER A 189 10.73 16.75 -19.43
N TYR A 190 11.41 16.10 -18.49
CA TYR A 190 11.74 16.68 -17.19
C TYR A 190 13.06 17.45 -17.19
N LYS A 191 13.56 17.80 -18.39
CA LYS A 191 14.75 18.62 -18.55
C LYS A 191 14.62 19.92 -17.76
N ASN A 192 15.65 20.26 -17.00
CA ASN A 192 15.74 21.39 -16.09
C ASN A 192 14.99 21.22 -14.75
N MET A 193 14.25 20.14 -14.52
CA MET A 193 13.67 19.83 -13.23
C MET A 193 14.73 19.20 -12.31
N ARG A 194 14.81 19.70 -11.09
CA ARG A 194 15.70 19.23 -10.02
C ARG A 194 14.88 18.39 -9.04
N VAL A 195 15.04 17.07 -9.09
CA VAL A 195 14.18 16.12 -8.37
C VAL A 195 14.98 15.39 -7.29
N GLY A 196 14.49 15.46 -6.07
CA GLY A 196 14.99 14.68 -4.94
C GLY A 196 14.30 13.32 -4.85
N LEU A 197 15.05 12.26 -4.62
CA LEU A 197 14.51 10.91 -4.47
C LEU A 197 15.04 10.28 -3.18
N ASP A 198 14.17 9.96 -2.25
CA ASP A 198 14.46 9.14 -1.07
C ASP A 198 13.97 7.71 -1.31
N CYS A 199 14.90 6.80 -1.53
CA CYS A 199 14.61 5.42 -1.88
C CYS A 199 14.50 4.48 -0.67
N ALA A 200 14.47 5.00 0.56
CA ALA A 200 14.34 4.22 1.80
C ALA A 200 15.36 3.07 1.96
N ASN A 201 16.47 3.07 1.23
CA ASN A 201 17.35 1.90 1.01
C ASN A 201 16.55 0.64 0.60
N GLY A 202 15.39 0.83 -0.03
CA GLY A 202 14.46 -0.19 -0.46
C GLY A 202 14.56 -0.51 -1.95
N SER A 203 13.55 -1.13 -2.49
CA SER A 203 13.54 -1.68 -3.85
C SER A 203 13.50 -0.63 -4.97
N SER A 204 13.13 0.62 -4.66
CA SER A 204 13.15 1.74 -5.62
C SER A 204 14.56 2.28 -5.93
N TRP A 205 15.59 1.92 -5.13
CA TRP A 205 16.91 2.55 -5.12
C TRP A 205 17.54 2.77 -6.51
N ASN A 206 17.36 1.83 -7.41
CA ASN A 206 17.88 1.91 -8.78
C ASN A 206 16.80 2.26 -9.80
N ILE A 207 15.56 1.79 -9.58
CA ILE A 207 14.46 1.94 -10.54
C ILE A 207 14.04 3.42 -10.65
N ALA A 208 13.77 4.08 -9.53
CA ALA A 208 13.31 5.46 -9.52
C ALA A 208 14.32 6.39 -10.19
N ARG A 209 15.60 6.29 -9.81
CA ARG A 209 16.67 7.05 -10.44
C ARG A 209 16.73 6.83 -11.95
N THR A 210 16.74 5.57 -12.39
CA THR A 210 16.80 5.23 -13.83
C THR A 210 15.65 5.84 -14.61
N VAL A 211 14.44 5.81 -14.07
CA VAL A 211 13.25 6.38 -14.72
C VAL A 211 13.37 7.90 -14.84
N PHE A 212 13.66 8.60 -13.75
CA PHE A 212 13.74 10.08 -13.77
C PHE A 212 14.91 10.60 -14.60
N GLU A 213 16.06 9.93 -14.60
CA GLU A 213 17.20 10.30 -15.48
C GLU A 213 16.85 10.07 -16.96
N ALA A 214 16.16 8.97 -17.28
CA ALA A 214 15.70 8.71 -18.66
C ALA A 214 14.71 9.77 -19.16
N LEU A 215 13.87 10.32 -18.26
CA LEU A 215 12.95 11.42 -18.55
C LEU A 215 13.63 12.79 -18.61
N GLY A 216 14.93 12.85 -18.31
CA GLY A 216 15.77 14.05 -18.42
C GLY A 216 15.87 14.89 -17.14
N ALA A 217 15.34 14.45 -16.00
CA ALA A 217 15.46 15.15 -14.73
C ALA A 217 16.91 15.16 -14.23
N LYS A 218 17.29 16.25 -13.54
CA LYS A 218 18.49 16.25 -12.70
C LYS A 218 18.14 15.65 -11.35
N THR A 219 18.51 14.39 -11.13
CA THR A 219 18.18 13.65 -9.92
C THR A 219 19.20 13.85 -8.82
N PHE A 220 18.70 13.94 -7.59
CA PHE A 220 19.44 14.00 -6.34
C PHE A 220 18.92 12.89 -5.43
N VAL A 221 19.72 11.86 -5.20
CA VAL A 221 19.23 10.63 -4.55
C VAL A 221 19.84 10.47 -3.17
N ILE A 222 19.00 10.17 -2.19
CA ILE A 222 19.41 9.80 -0.83
C ILE A 222 18.84 8.42 -0.48
N ASN A 223 19.44 7.78 0.53
CA ASN A 223 19.01 6.47 1.02
C ASN A 223 18.87 5.43 -0.12
N ALA A 224 19.91 5.31 -0.95
CA ALA A 224 19.96 4.42 -2.11
C ALA A 224 21.15 3.46 -2.08
N GLU A 225 21.67 3.15 -0.90
CA GLU A 225 22.78 2.23 -0.67
C GLU A 225 22.36 1.11 0.28
N PRO A 226 21.50 0.16 -0.19
CA PRO A 226 21.00 -0.90 0.67
C PRO A 226 22.12 -1.87 1.12
N ASP A 227 22.19 -2.15 2.42
CA ASP A 227 23.12 -3.11 3.04
C ASP A 227 22.43 -4.38 3.58
N GLY A 228 21.12 -4.47 3.41
CA GLY A 228 20.27 -5.57 3.87
C GLY A 228 19.68 -5.39 5.26
N VAL A 229 20.13 -4.37 6.02
CA VAL A 229 19.68 -4.08 7.38
C VAL A 229 19.31 -2.61 7.61
N ASN A 230 19.43 -1.77 6.59
CA ASN A 230 19.16 -0.33 6.67
C ASN A 230 17.87 0.12 5.97
N ILE A 231 17.08 -0.78 5.41
CA ILE A 231 15.79 -0.46 4.78
C ILE A 231 14.88 0.28 5.77
N ASN A 232 14.25 1.37 5.33
CA ASN A 232 13.34 2.24 6.11
C ASN A 232 13.96 2.89 7.38
N ARG A 233 15.24 2.70 7.66
CA ARG A 233 15.86 3.21 8.89
C ARG A 233 16.11 4.71 8.79
N GLY A 234 15.20 5.50 9.38
CA GLY A 234 15.24 6.97 9.31
C GLY A 234 15.14 7.51 7.88
N ALA A 235 14.47 6.80 7.00
CA ALA A 235 14.45 7.03 5.57
C ALA A 235 13.06 6.73 4.96
N GLY A 236 12.81 7.30 3.79
CA GLY A 236 11.62 7.03 2.99
C GLY A 236 10.34 7.68 3.52
N SER A 237 9.19 7.19 3.04
CA SER A 237 7.89 7.81 3.27
C SER A 237 7.44 7.87 4.74
N THR A 238 7.98 7.01 5.59
CA THR A 238 7.67 7.04 7.03
C THR A 238 8.59 7.96 7.84
N HIS A 239 9.67 8.49 7.24
CA HIS A 239 10.65 9.38 7.87
C HIS A 239 11.01 10.54 6.93
N ILE A 240 10.02 11.30 6.53
CA ILE A 240 10.08 12.31 5.47
C ILE A 240 11.00 13.52 5.80
N ASP A 241 11.32 13.78 7.07
CA ASP A 241 12.06 14.98 7.50
C ASP A 241 13.45 15.09 6.88
N GLY A 242 14.09 13.96 6.59
CA GLY A 242 15.37 13.92 5.85
C GLY A 242 15.22 14.53 4.47
N LEU A 243 14.21 14.11 3.72
CA LEU A 243 13.94 14.62 2.39
C LEU A 243 13.48 16.09 2.40
N ARG A 244 12.67 16.51 3.39
CA ARG A 244 12.23 17.91 3.54
C ARG A 244 13.43 18.87 3.62
N ARG A 245 14.39 18.57 4.49
CA ARG A 245 15.64 19.36 4.60
C ARG A 245 16.45 19.30 3.31
N PHE A 246 16.57 18.11 2.73
CA PHE A 246 17.36 17.89 1.52
C PHE A 246 16.85 18.68 0.31
N VAL A 247 15.52 18.79 0.15
CA VAL A 247 14.88 19.60 -0.90
C VAL A 247 15.25 21.07 -0.75
N VAL A 248 15.09 21.62 0.45
CA VAL A 248 15.35 23.04 0.73
C VAL A 248 16.84 23.37 0.58
N GLU A 249 17.72 22.58 1.19
CA GLU A 249 19.18 22.81 1.18
C GLU A 249 19.78 22.72 -0.23
N ASN A 250 19.21 21.88 -1.08
CA ASN A 250 19.67 21.73 -2.45
C ASN A 250 18.86 22.50 -3.49
N HIS A 251 17.90 23.33 -3.07
CA HIS A 251 17.03 24.10 -3.97
C HIS A 251 16.39 23.21 -5.04
N LEU A 252 15.76 22.12 -4.63
CA LEU A 252 15.09 21.19 -5.54
C LEU A 252 13.67 21.69 -5.85
N ASP A 253 13.15 21.35 -7.02
CA ASP A 253 11.79 21.71 -7.42
C ASP A 253 10.76 20.85 -6.73
N VAL A 254 11.13 19.60 -6.40
CA VAL A 254 10.29 18.60 -5.75
C VAL A 254 11.14 17.47 -5.18
N GLY A 255 10.65 16.81 -4.13
CA GLY A 255 11.19 15.58 -3.60
C GLY A 255 10.14 14.48 -3.54
N PHE A 256 10.55 13.22 -3.74
CA PHE A 256 9.69 12.03 -3.61
C PHE A 256 10.32 11.03 -2.66
N ALA A 257 9.56 10.55 -1.69
CA ALA A 257 9.96 9.51 -0.75
C ALA A 257 9.10 8.27 -0.95
N TYR A 258 9.78 7.14 -1.11
CA TYR A 258 9.15 5.82 -1.26
C TYR A 258 9.26 5.04 0.05
N ASP A 259 8.47 3.97 0.20
CA ASP A 259 8.69 2.97 1.23
C ASP A 259 9.53 1.79 0.70
N GLY A 260 9.76 0.78 1.54
CA GLY A 260 10.72 -0.29 1.24
C GLY A 260 10.45 -1.08 -0.05
N ASP A 261 9.20 -1.25 -0.46
CA ASP A 261 8.80 -1.93 -1.71
C ASP A 261 8.13 -0.99 -2.73
N ALA A 262 8.16 0.31 -2.43
CA ALA A 262 7.75 1.40 -3.32
C ALA A 262 6.32 1.30 -3.86
N ASP A 263 5.41 0.73 -3.10
CA ASP A 263 3.99 0.80 -3.38
C ASP A 263 3.36 2.12 -2.87
N ARG A 264 4.14 2.93 -2.10
CA ARG A 264 3.79 4.25 -1.57
C ARG A 264 4.73 5.33 -2.06
N CYS A 265 4.17 6.55 -2.19
CA CYS A 265 4.92 7.76 -2.46
C CYS A 265 4.34 8.92 -1.63
N LEU A 266 5.19 9.60 -0.89
CA LEU A 266 4.93 10.95 -0.39
C LEU A 266 5.81 11.95 -1.12
N ALA A 267 5.31 13.17 -1.33
CA ALA A 267 6.09 14.19 -1.98
C ALA A 267 6.44 15.33 -1.00
N VAL A 268 7.45 16.10 -1.38
CA VAL A 268 7.89 17.32 -0.69
C VAL A 268 7.95 18.42 -1.73
N ASP A 269 7.30 19.54 -1.46
CA ASP A 269 7.29 20.69 -2.35
C ASP A 269 8.60 21.50 -2.24
N GLU A 270 8.76 22.48 -3.10
CA GLU A 270 9.95 23.35 -3.19
C GLU A 270 10.24 24.14 -1.92
N ASN A 271 9.28 24.24 -1.00
CA ASN A 271 9.43 24.92 0.30
C ASN A 271 9.78 23.95 1.45
N GLY A 272 9.86 22.63 1.14
CA GLY A 272 10.09 21.59 2.13
C GLY A 272 8.82 21.13 2.86
N GLU A 273 7.63 21.50 2.37
CA GLU A 273 6.37 21.06 2.96
C GLU A 273 5.92 19.71 2.37
N MET A 274 5.40 18.87 3.26
CA MET A 274 4.92 17.54 2.89
C MET A 274 3.62 17.61 2.08
N VAL A 275 3.60 16.89 0.97
CA VAL A 275 2.41 16.60 0.16
C VAL A 275 2.11 15.11 0.33
N ASP A 276 1.20 14.82 1.25
CA ASP A 276 0.78 13.45 1.60
C ASP A 276 -0.19 12.85 0.57
N GLY A 277 -0.60 11.59 0.81
CA GLY A 277 -1.50 10.89 -0.11
C GLY A 277 -2.85 11.59 -0.30
N ASP A 278 -3.36 12.28 0.71
CA ASP A 278 -4.61 13.04 0.60
C ASP A 278 -4.48 14.22 -0.37
N LYS A 279 -3.39 14.99 -0.26
CA LYS A 279 -3.08 16.07 -1.20
C LYS A 279 -2.84 15.54 -2.61
N ILE A 280 -2.18 14.38 -2.75
CA ILE A 280 -1.95 13.72 -4.04
C ILE A 280 -3.27 13.31 -4.68
N ILE A 281 -4.19 12.69 -3.93
CA ILE A 281 -5.54 12.32 -4.42
C ILE A 281 -6.30 13.55 -4.90
N TYR A 282 -6.23 14.65 -4.14
CA TYR A 282 -6.84 15.93 -4.53
C TYR A 282 -6.29 16.44 -5.86
N ILE A 283 -4.96 16.49 -6.01
CA ILE A 283 -4.29 16.96 -7.23
C ILE A 283 -4.73 16.13 -8.43
N PHE A 284 -4.70 14.80 -8.32
CA PHE A 284 -5.11 13.91 -9.40
C PHE A 284 -6.61 14.00 -9.71
N GLY A 285 -7.46 14.11 -8.68
CA GLY A 285 -8.89 14.33 -8.86
C GLY A 285 -9.20 15.61 -9.64
N CYS A 286 -8.54 16.72 -9.29
CA CYS A 286 -8.67 17.99 -10.00
C CYS A 286 -8.13 17.92 -11.43
N GLN A 287 -6.96 17.29 -11.64
CA GLN A 287 -6.37 17.10 -12.96
C GLN A 287 -7.31 16.29 -13.85
N MET A 288 -7.74 15.11 -13.40
CA MET A 288 -8.63 14.23 -14.17
C MET A 288 -10.00 14.86 -14.44
N LYS A 289 -10.55 15.62 -13.48
CA LYS A 289 -11.81 16.36 -13.67
C LYS A 289 -11.67 17.39 -14.78
N ARG A 290 -10.60 18.19 -14.79
CA ARG A 290 -10.33 19.20 -15.83
C ARG A 290 -10.19 18.57 -17.21
N GLU A 291 -9.60 17.37 -17.28
CA GLU A 291 -9.43 16.59 -18.51
C GLU A 291 -10.70 15.84 -18.95
N GLY A 292 -11.76 15.87 -18.14
CA GLY A 292 -12.98 15.09 -18.40
C GLY A 292 -12.80 13.58 -18.22
N LYS A 293 -11.76 13.15 -17.49
CA LYS A 293 -11.39 11.73 -17.29
C LYS A 293 -11.73 11.19 -15.91
N LEU A 294 -12.24 12.03 -14.99
CA LEU A 294 -12.60 11.58 -13.63
C LEU A 294 -13.91 10.79 -13.67
N ALA A 295 -13.83 9.48 -13.69
CA ALA A 295 -14.97 8.59 -13.76
C ALA A 295 -15.92 8.82 -12.57
N GLY A 296 -17.22 8.98 -12.86
CA GLY A 296 -18.23 9.28 -11.87
C GLY A 296 -18.07 10.62 -11.14
N ASN A 297 -17.08 11.45 -11.54
CA ASN A 297 -16.66 12.66 -10.84
C ASN A 297 -16.36 12.42 -9.37
N LYS A 298 -15.74 11.26 -9.04
CA LYS A 298 -15.43 10.83 -7.68
C LYS A 298 -14.02 10.30 -7.54
N VAL A 299 -13.48 10.43 -6.32
CA VAL A 299 -12.25 9.77 -5.85
C VAL A 299 -12.60 8.78 -4.72
N VAL A 300 -11.74 7.78 -4.50
CA VAL A 300 -11.92 6.81 -3.42
C VAL A 300 -10.85 7.04 -2.35
N THR A 301 -11.29 7.19 -1.09
CA THR A 301 -10.44 7.46 0.06
C THR A 301 -10.76 6.46 1.18
N THR A 302 -10.06 6.54 2.30
CA THR A 302 -10.42 5.79 3.50
C THR A 302 -11.01 6.70 4.57
N VAL A 303 -11.63 6.10 5.58
CA VAL A 303 -12.13 6.85 6.77
C VAL A 303 -11.03 7.59 7.53
N MET A 304 -9.74 7.32 7.22
CA MET A 304 -8.59 8.00 7.85
C MET A 304 -8.09 9.21 7.07
N SER A 305 -8.56 9.45 5.84
CA SER A 305 -8.20 10.67 5.10
C SER A 305 -8.59 11.92 5.87
N ASN A 306 -7.73 12.93 5.88
CA ASN A 306 -7.92 14.14 6.69
C ASN A 306 -9.18 14.91 6.29
N PHE A 307 -9.84 15.54 7.26
CA PHE A 307 -11.05 16.33 7.04
C PHE A 307 -10.85 17.45 6.02
N GLY A 308 -9.64 18.02 5.97
CA GLY A 308 -9.28 19.04 4.99
C GLY A 308 -9.32 18.57 3.54
N LEU A 309 -9.04 17.27 3.28
CA LEU A 309 -9.23 16.71 1.95
C LEU A 309 -10.69 16.79 1.52
N TYR A 310 -11.60 16.38 2.39
CA TYR A 310 -13.05 16.37 2.05
C TYR A 310 -13.57 17.78 1.77
N LYS A 311 -13.14 18.77 2.57
CA LYS A 311 -13.52 20.17 2.31
C LYS A 311 -12.99 20.67 0.97
N ALA A 312 -11.74 20.39 0.65
CA ALA A 312 -11.15 20.77 -0.62
C ALA A 312 -11.84 20.09 -1.82
N LEU A 313 -12.23 18.82 -1.68
CA LEU A 313 -12.98 18.09 -2.70
C LEU A 313 -14.40 18.66 -2.89
N ASP A 314 -15.09 19.00 -1.80
CA ASP A 314 -16.42 19.63 -1.85
C ASP A 314 -16.35 21.00 -2.56
N GLU A 315 -15.35 21.83 -2.25
CA GLU A 315 -15.09 23.11 -2.91
C GLU A 315 -14.76 22.96 -4.41
N ALA A 316 -14.00 21.88 -4.75
CA ALA A 316 -13.71 21.55 -6.13
C ALA A 316 -14.90 20.89 -6.86
N GLY A 317 -15.99 20.58 -6.17
CA GLY A 317 -17.16 19.87 -6.71
C GLY A 317 -16.81 18.45 -7.17
N ILE A 318 -15.92 17.76 -6.43
CA ILE A 318 -15.51 16.37 -6.65
C ILE A 318 -16.13 15.52 -5.54
N GLY A 319 -16.90 14.50 -5.91
CA GLY A 319 -17.44 13.53 -4.97
C GLY A 319 -16.35 12.56 -4.46
N TYR A 320 -16.67 11.87 -3.38
CA TYR A 320 -15.74 10.87 -2.81
C TYR A 320 -16.49 9.69 -2.19
N GLU A 321 -15.83 8.53 -2.24
CA GLU A 321 -16.23 7.36 -1.46
C GLU A 321 -15.24 7.16 -0.30
N LYS A 322 -15.75 6.74 0.86
CA LYS A 322 -14.95 6.43 2.05
C LYS A 322 -14.99 4.94 2.31
N THR A 323 -13.86 4.27 2.25
CA THR A 323 -13.75 2.86 2.58
C THR A 323 -13.20 2.64 3.99
N ALA A 324 -13.22 1.40 4.46
CA ALA A 324 -12.40 0.99 5.59
C ALA A 324 -10.91 1.20 5.26
N VAL A 325 -10.07 1.24 6.31
CA VAL A 325 -8.61 1.37 6.16
C VAL A 325 -8.03 0.10 5.54
N GLY A 326 -7.22 0.27 4.53
CA GLY A 326 -6.55 -0.79 3.78
C GLY A 326 -6.76 -0.61 2.28
N ASP A 327 -5.66 -0.65 1.56
CA ASP A 327 -5.59 -0.48 0.10
C ASP A 327 -6.49 -1.46 -0.66
N ARG A 328 -6.70 -2.66 -0.13
CA ARG A 328 -7.63 -3.65 -0.66
C ARG A 328 -9.05 -3.10 -0.78
N PHE A 329 -9.56 -2.45 0.27
CA PHE A 329 -10.93 -1.89 0.27
C PHE A 329 -11.06 -0.72 -0.71
N VAL A 330 -9.99 0.08 -0.83
CA VAL A 330 -9.93 1.15 -1.83
C VAL A 330 -10.01 0.55 -3.23
N TYR A 331 -9.18 -0.45 -3.54
CA TYR A 331 -9.16 -1.09 -4.85
C TYR A 331 -10.48 -1.79 -5.18
N GLU A 332 -11.06 -2.55 -4.24
CA GLU A 332 -12.35 -3.21 -4.44
C GLU A 332 -13.46 -2.22 -4.75
N ASN A 333 -13.53 -1.09 -4.03
CA ASN A 333 -14.50 -0.03 -4.30
C ASN A 333 -14.29 0.60 -5.68
N MET A 334 -13.03 0.90 -6.04
CA MET A 334 -12.69 1.43 -7.36
C MET A 334 -13.11 0.47 -8.48
N ALA A 335 -12.77 -0.81 -8.35
CA ALA A 335 -13.07 -1.84 -9.36
C ALA A 335 -14.58 -2.06 -9.53
N GLN A 336 -15.34 -2.10 -8.45
CA GLN A 336 -16.79 -2.29 -8.48
C GLN A 336 -17.54 -1.12 -9.12
N ASN A 337 -17.06 0.11 -8.93
CA ASN A 337 -17.74 1.32 -9.40
C ASN A 337 -17.08 1.96 -10.63
N GLY A 338 -15.96 1.41 -11.10
CA GLY A 338 -15.23 1.94 -12.25
C GLY A 338 -14.52 3.27 -11.98
N TYR A 339 -14.18 3.58 -10.72
CA TYR A 339 -13.45 4.80 -10.38
C TYR A 339 -11.98 4.69 -10.75
N CYS A 340 -11.38 5.83 -11.14
CA CYS A 340 -10.05 5.85 -11.75
C CYS A 340 -8.93 6.26 -10.81
N VAL A 341 -9.22 6.87 -9.66
CA VAL A 341 -8.23 7.27 -8.66
C VAL A 341 -8.73 7.03 -7.25
N GLY A 342 -7.88 6.46 -6.44
CA GLY A 342 -8.12 6.27 -5.01
C GLY A 342 -6.83 6.03 -4.26
N GLY A 343 -6.89 6.04 -2.94
CA GLY A 343 -5.71 5.79 -2.13
C GLY A 343 -5.89 6.14 -0.66
N GLU A 344 -4.76 6.20 0.01
CA GLU A 344 -4.66 6.46 1.44
C GLU A 344 -3.71 7.63 1.73
N GLN A 345 -3.91 8.33 2.85
CA GLN A 345 -3.02 9.39 3.32
C GLN A 345 -1.55 8.95 3.38
N SER A 346 -1.29 7.67 3.63
CA SER A 346 0.05 7.06 3.67
C SER A 346 0.81 7.10 2.34
N GLY A 347 0.18 7.53 1.25
CA GLY A 347 0.78 7.62 -0.08
C GLY A 347 0.59 6.38 -0.95
N HIS A 348 -0.21 5.39 -0.54
CA HIS A 348 -0.60 4.28 -1.39
C HIS A 348 -1.68 4.74 -2.35
N ILE A 349 -1.30 5.13 -3.56
CA ILE A 349 -2.18 5.74 -4.57
C ILE A 349 -2.38 4.76 -5.72
N ILE A 350 -3.62 4.48 -6.05
CA ILE A 350 -4.03 3.59 -7.14
C ILE A 350 -4.60 4.43 -8.28
N LEU A 351 -4.00 4.29 -9.45
CA LEU A 351 -4.48 4.86 -10.70
C LEU A 351 -4.91 3.70 -11.61
N SER A 352 -6.20 3.35 -11.60
CA SER A 352 -6.72 2.10 -12.20
C SER A 352 -6.47 1.98 -13.71
N LYS A 353 -6.26 3.09 -14.40
CA LYS A 353 -5.85 3.09 -15.81
C LYS A 353 -4.49 2.43 -16.03
N TYR A 354 -3.60 2.50 -15.06
CA TYR A 354 -2.20 2.13 -15.18
C TYR A 354 -1.83 0.91 -14.34
N ALA A 355 -2.36 0.83 -13.12
CA ALA A 355 -1.98 -0.17 -12.14
C ALA A 355 -3.19 -0.73 -11.37
N THR A 356 -3.04 -1.96 -10.84
CA THR A 356 -4.02 -2.66 -10.00
C THR A 356 -3.70 -2.55 -8.50
N THR A 357 -2.61 -1.87 -8.16
CA THR A 357 -2.16 -1.60 -6.79
C THR A 357 -1.52 -0.22 -6.74
N GLY A 358 -1.17 0.25 -5.54
CA GLY A 358 -0.37 1.46 -5.40
C GLY A 358 0.99 1.31 -6.10
N ASP A 359 1.43 2.39 -6.72
CA ASP A 359 2.73 2.47 -7.40
C ASP A 359 3.35 3.83 -7.12
N GLY A 360 4.36 3.84 -6.23
CA GLY A 360 4.98 5.08 -5.79
C GLY A 360 5.72 5.80 -6.90
N ILE A 361 6.39 5.06 -7.80
CA ILE A 361 7.15 5.68 -8.90
C ILE A 361 6.18 6.23 -9.95
N LEU A 362 5.12 5.49 -10.29
CA LEU A 362 4.04 6.00 -11.14
C LEU A 362 3.41 7.26 -10.54
N THR A 363 3.12 7.26 -9.25
CA THR A 363 2.56 8.41 -8.52
C THR A 363 3.47 9.64 -8.66
N SER A 364 4.78 9.45 -8.51
CA SER A 364 5.73 10.56 -8.66
C SER A 364 5.82 11.08 -10.11
N ILE A 365 5.71 10.21 -11.12
CA ILE A 365 5.63 10.61 -12.53
C ILE A 365 4.36 11.44 -12.77
N GLU A 366 3.20 10.96 -12.36
CA GLU A 366 1.92 11.65 -12.56
C GLU A 366 1.86 13.00 -11.82
N LEU A 367 2.55 13.14 -10.67
CA LEU A 367 2.71 14.44 -10.01
C LEU A 367 3.57 15.40 -10.83
N MET A 368 4.67 14.91 -11.42
CA MET A 368 5.49 15.70 -12.33
C MET A 368 4.67 16.16 -13.55
N GLU A 369 3.90 15.25 -14.16
CA GLU A 369 3.01 15.58 -15.28
C GLU A 369 1.99 16.65 -14.86
N ALA A 370 1.36 16.52 -13.68
CA ALA A 370 0.44 17.53 -13.16
C ALA A 370 1.10 18.90 -12.95
N MET A 371 2.33 18.95 -12.44
CA MET A 371 3.09 20.20 -12.30
C MET A 371 3.36 20.86 -13.65
N LEU A 372 3.81 20.09 -14.64
CA LEU A 372 4.18 20.57 -15.97
C LEU A 372 2.96 21.00 -16.80
N ASP A 373 1.89 20.21 -16.79
CA ASP A 373 0.63 20.54 -17.48
C ASP A 373 0.03 21.85 -16.96
N ASN A 374 0.03 22.03 -15.63
CA ASN A 374 -0.51 23.23 -15.01
C ASN A 374 0.47 24.40 -15.03
N LYS A 375 1.75 24.18 -15.32
CA LYS A 375 2.83 25.15 -15.16
C LYS A 375 2.83 25.76 -13.76
N GLN A 376 2.66 24.92 -12.75
CA GLN A 376 2.59 25.28 -11.34
C GLN A 376 3.56 24.46 -10.51
N THR A 377 4.03 25.05 -9.40
CA THR A 377 4.80 24.33 -8.39
C THR A 377 3.89 23.36 -7.61
N LEU A 378 4.51 22.38 -6.99
CA LEU A 378 3.75 21.40 -6.20
C LEU A 378 3.03 22.06 -5.02
N SER A 379 3.65 23.07 -4.37
CA SER A 379 3.03 23.83 -3.30
C SER A 379 1.72 24.49 -3.71
N ARG A 380 1.65 25.05 -4.91
CA ARG A 380 0.43 25.69 -5.45
C ARG A 380 -0.66 24.66 -5.76
N LEU A 381 -0.31 23.51 -6.30
CA LEU A 381 -1.28 22.45 -6.57
C LEU A 381 -1.86 21.86 -5.27
N ALA A 382 -1.06 21.78 -4.23
CA ALA A 382 -1.46 21.22 -2.93
C ALA A 382 -2.15 22.24 -1.99
N ALA A 383 -2.00 23.54 -2.25
CA ALA A 383 -2.47 24.62 -1.38
C ALA A 383 -3.95 24.55 -0.97
N PRO A 384 -4.90 24.10 -1.83
CA PRO A 384 -6.31 24.04 -1.44
C PRO A 384 -6.59 23.05 -0.30
N VAL A 385 -5.73 22.05 -0.09
CA VAL A 385 -5.92 21.04 0.98
C VAL A 385 -5.24 21.51 2.26
N THR A 386 -6.02 22.10 3.16
CA THR A 386 -5.55 22.45 4.50
C THR A 386 -5.62 21.24 5.43
N VAL A 387 -4.47 20.83 5.99
CA VAL A 387 -4.42 19.71 6.92
C VAL A 387 -4.95 20.15 8.30
N TYR A 388 -6.01 19.51 8.76
CA TYR A 388 -6.57 19.71 10.08
C TYR A 388 -5.74 18.98 11.13
N PRO A 389 -5.34 19.63 12.23
CA PRO A 389 -4.74 18.96 13.38
C PRO A 389 -5.56 17.75 13.82
N GLN A 390 -4.88 16.61 13.98
CA GLN A 390 -5.50 15.33 14.35
C GLN A 390 -4.95 14.84 15.69
N VAL A 391 -5.85 14.35 16.54
CA VAL A 391 -5.50 13.61 17.76
C VAL A 391 -6.11 12.21 17.66
N LEU A 392 -5.26 11.20 17.77
CA LEU A 392 -5.64 9.79 17.79
C LEU A 392 -5.13 9.16 19.08
N LYS A 393 -6.02 8.56 19.88
CA LYS A 393 -5.65 7.79 21.07
C LYS A 393 -6.21 6.37 21.00
N ASN A 394 -5.39 5.41 21.41
CA ASN A 394 -5.80 4.03 21.56
C ASN A 394 -6.27 3.79 23.00
N VAL A 395 -7.49 3.31 23.16
CA VAL A 395 -8.08 2.95 24.45
C VAL A 395 -8.19 1.45 24.52
N ARG A 396 -7.49 0.84 25.48
CA ARG A 396 -7.56 -0.61 25.70
C ARG A 396 -8.90 -0.96 26.32
N VAL A 397 -9.58 -1.95 25.75
CA VAL A 397 -10.91 -2.36 26.18
C VAL A 397 -10.98 -3.89 26.25
N SER A 398 -11.83 -4.41 27.13
CA SER A 398 -12.09 -5.84 27.25
C SER A 398 -12.99 -6.38 26.14
N ASP A 399 -13.95 -5.55 25.69
CA ASP A 399 -14.92 -5.89 24.65
C ASP A 399 -15.15 -4.66 23.75
N LYS A 400 -14.65 -4.76 22.52
CA LYS A 400 -14.82 -3.70 21.50
C LYS A 400 -16.26 -3.51 21.06
N ALA A 401 -17.02 -4.61 20.96
CA ALA A 401 -18.43 -4.57 20.58
C ALA A 401 -19.30 -3.90 21.65
N ALA A 402 -18.97 -4.11 22.94
CA ALA A 402 -19.63 -3.42 24.03
C ALA A 402 -19.48 -1.90 23.93
N VAL A 403 -18.28 -1.40 23.64
CA VAL A 403 -18.04 0.05 23.44
C VAL A 403 -18.82 0.57 22.21
N ARG A 404 -18.74 -0.14 21.10
CA ARG A 404 -19.45 0.26 19.86
C ARG A 404 -20.96 0.34 20.05
N ASN A 405 -21.54 -0.57 20.82
CA ASN A 405 -22.99 -0.67 20.99
C ASN A 405 -23.51 0.07 22.23
N ASN A 406 -22.64 0.69 23.05
CA ASN A 406 -23.05 1.43 24.22
C ASN A 406 -23.75 2.74 23.82
N ALA A 407 -25.01 2.91 24.24
CA ALA A 407 -25.84 4.03 23.86
C ALA A 407 -25.27 5.38 24.32
N HIS A 408 -24.76 5.46 25.57
CA HIS A 408 -24.18 6.69 26.10
C HIS A 408 -22.91 7.10 25.38
N VAL A 409 -21.99 6.15 25.09
CA VAL A 409 -20.80 6.42 24.31
C VAL A 409 -21.15 6.97 22.92
N GLN A 410 -22.13 6.34 22.23
CA GLN A 410 -22.56 6.81 20.89
C GLN A 410 -23.23 8.18 20.95
N GLU A 411 -23.98 8.48 22.00
CA GLU A 411 -24.58 9.80 22.19
C GLU A 411 -23.50 10.88 22.38
N VAL A 412 -22.45 10.60 23.20
CA VAL A 412 -21.33 11.53 23.37
C VAL A 412 -20.56 11.71 22.06
N VAL A 413 -20.25 10.64 21.32
CA VAL A 413 -19.59 10.73 20.01
C VAL A 413 -20.38 11.62 19.05
N LYS A 414 -21.70 11.44 19.01
CA LYS A 414 -22.59 12.25 18.17
C LYS A 414 -22.59 13.72 18.62
N ALA A 415 -22.76 13.99 19.92
CA ALA A 415 -22.77 15.35 20.46
C ALA A 415 -21.46 16.09 20.19
N VAL A 416 -20.32 15.44 20.37
CA VAL A 416 -19.00 16.00 20.05
C VAL A 416 -18.87 16.29 18.56
N GLY A 417 -19.36 15.38 17.69
CA GLY A 417 -19.40 15.60 16.24
C GLY A 417 -20.27 16.80 15.84
N GLU A 418 -21.46 16.93 16.43
CA GLU A 418 -22.37 18.06 16.20
C GLU A 418 -21.76 19.40 16.68
N LYS A 419 -21.04 19.41 17.81
CA LYS A 419 -20.32 20.55 18.34
C LYS A 419 -19.20 21.04 17.41
N LEU A 420 -18.49 20.12 16.73
CA LEU A 420 -17.48 20.47 15.73
C LEU A 420 -18.10 20.97 14.42
N GLY A 421 -19.25 20.45 14.00
CA GLY A 421 -19.93 20.84 12.77
C GLY A 421 -18.99 20.83 11.56
N ASP A 422 -18.92 21.97 10.85
CA ASP A 422 -18.07 22.13 9.67
C ASP A 422 -16.60 22.49 9.99
N THR A 423 -16.22 22.49 11.26
CA THR A 423 -14.85 22.84 11.71
C THR A 423 -14.01 21.64 12.10
N GLY A 424 -14.56 20.45 12.02
CA GLY A 424 -13.85 19.23 12.35
C GLY A 424 -14.70 17.96 12.24
N ARG A 425 -14.15 16.87 12.70
CA ARG A 425 -14.87 15.58 12.79
C ARG A 425 -14.34 14.69 13.89
N VAL A 426 -15.10 13.67 14.23
CA VAL A 426 -14.69 12.61 15.16
C VAL A 426 -14.82 11.24 14.48
N LEU A 427 -14.01 10.29 14.94
CA LEU A 427 -14.06 8.90 14.53
C LEU A 427 -13.79 7.99 15.73
N LEU A 428 -14.71 7.07 15.97
CA LEU A 428 -14.54 5.97 16.93
C LEU A 428 -14.53 4.66 16.16
N ARG A 429 -13.43 3.90 16.22
CA ARG A 429 -13.33 2.62 15.49
C ARG A 429 -12.58 1.54 16.26
N GLU A 430 -12.92 0.30 15.98
CA GLU A 430 -12.21 -0.86 16.49
C GLU A 430 -10.85 -1.03 15.79
N SER A 431 -9.83 -1.47 16.53
CA SER A 431 -8.62 -2.01 15.93
C SER A 431 -8.89 -3.41 15.40
N GLY A 432 -8.43 -3.73 14.19
CA GLY A 432 -8.56 -5.06 13.61
C GLY A 432 -7.71 -6.12 14.35
N THR A 433 -6.55 -5.73 14.87
CA THR A 433 -5.54 -6.65 15.40
C THR A 433 -5.37 -6.60 16.91
N GLU A 434 -5.70 -5.48 17.54
CA GLU A 434 -5.46 -5.23 18.96
C GLU A 434 -6.77 -5.09 19.76
N PRO A 435 -6.78 -5.38 21.07
CA PRO A 435 -7.94 -5.17 21.93
C PRO A 435 -8.07 -3.68 22.33
N VAL A 436 -8.15 -2.80 21.31
CA VAL A 436 -8.26 -1.34 21.50
C VAL A 436 -9.36 -0.74 20.65
N ILE A 437 -9.97 0.31 21.16
CA ILE A 437 -10.76 1.25 20.40
C ILE A 437 -9.88 2.44 20.06
N ARG A 438 -9.90 2.86 18.81
CA ARG A 438 -9.22 4.05 18.32
C ARG A 438 -10.19 5.23 18.35
N VAL A 439 -9.86 6.22 19.16
CA VAL A 439 -10.63 7.45 19.34
C VAL A 439 -9.87 8.58 18.67
N MET A 440 -10.48 9.21 17.65
CA MET A 440 -9.85 10.25 16.86
C MET A 440 -10.75 11.47 16.75
N ALA A 441 -10.16 12.64 16.78
CA ALA A 441 -10.78 13.90 16.40
C ALA A 441 -9.82 14.74 15.52
N GLU A 442 -10.40 15.45 14.57
CA GLU A 442 -9.74 16.48 13.77
C GLU A 442 -10.49 17.79 13.97
N ALA A 443 -9.75 18.88 14.16
CA ALA A 443 -10.32 20.20 14.35
C ALA A 443 -9.36 21.29 13.84
N GLN A 444 -9.82 22.53 13.66
CA GLN A 444 -8.98 23.65 13.25
C GLN A 444 -7.83 23.93 14.22
N GLU A 445 -8.03 23.63 15.52
CA GLU A 445 -7.03 23.81 16.56
C GLU A 445 -6.77 22.49 17.28
N LEU A 446 -5.48 22.17 17.51
CA LEU A 446 -5.06 20.93 18.18
C LEU A 446 -5.74 20.77 19.56
N ARG A 447 -5.81 21.84 20.36
CA ARG A 447 -6.45 21.81 21.69
C ARG A 447 -7.92 21.43 21.65
N VAL A 448 -8.63 21.79 20.57
CA VAL A 448 -10.05 21.41 20.37
C VAL A 448 -10.16 19.92 20.06
N ALA A 449 -9.29 19.40 19.19
CA ALA A 449 -9.22 17.97 18.89
C ALA A 449 -8.87 17.15 20.14
N GLU A 450 -7.92 17.61 20.97
CA GLU A 450 -7.57 16.97 22.25
C GLU A 450 -8.74 16.92 23.22
N ALA A 451 -9.48 18.02 23.38
CA ALA A 451 -10.64 18.09 24.24
C ALA A 451 -11.73 17.10 23.79
N CYS A 452 -12.01 17.04 22.48
CA CYS A 452 -12.99 16.13 21.91
C CYS A 452 -12.61 14.66 22.15
N VAL A 453 -11.33 14.29 21.92
CA VAL A 453 -10.85 12.93 22.18
C VAL A 453 -10.97 12.55 23.64
N ASN A 454 -10.60 13.47 24.57
CA ASN A 454 -10.70 13.22 25.99
C ASN A 454 -12.16 13.04 26.43
N GLU A 455 -13.09 13.88 25.96
CA GLU A 455 -14.53 13.77 26.26
C GLU A 455 -15.10 12.40 25.84
N MET A 456 -14.73 11.90 24.66
CA MET A 456 -15.13 10.55 24.21
C MET A 456 -14.49 9.42 25.06
N ILE A 457 -13.22 9.56 25.42
CA ILE A 457 -12.51 8.56 26.25
C ILE A 457 -13.12 8.53 27.67
N ASP A 458 -13.46 9.68 28.23
CA ASP A 458 -14.06 9.77 29.57
C ASP A 458 -15.45 9.11 29.61
N ALA A 459 -16.22 9.22 28.52
CA ALA A 459 -17.48 8.47 28.37
C ALA A 459 -17.26 6.95 28.35
N ILE A 460 -16.25 6.45 27.62
CA ILE A 460 -15.91 5.00 27.62
C ILE A 460 -15.52 4.52 29.02
N LYS A 461 -14.74 5.31 29.75
CA LYS A 461 -14.32 5.00 31.14
C LYS A 461 -15.48 5.05 32.12
N ALA A 462 -16.37 6.02 32.01
CA ALA A 462 -17.54 6.17 32.87
C ALA A 462 -18.48 4.95 32.80
N GLU A 463 -18.53 4.29 31.65
CA GLU A 463 -19.28 3.04 31.44
C GLU A 463 -18.52 1.79 31.88
N GLY A 464 -17.31 1.91 32.44
CA GLY A 464 -16.49 0.80 32.88
C GLY A 464 -15.98 -0.12 31.76
N LEU A 465 -15.86 0.44 30.53
CA LEU A 465 -15.48 -0.32 29.33
C LEU A 465 -13.99 -0.22 28.98
N ALA A 466 -13.23 0.64 29.69
CA ALA A 466 -11.78 0.85 29.50
C ALA A 466 -10.97 0.45 30.72
#